data_687d5e7e43e7683c56d4197d834c33bf
#
_entry.id   687d5e7e43e7683c56d4197d834c33bf
#
_cell.length_a   1.000
_cell.length_b   1.000
_cell.length_c   1.000
_cell.angle_alpha   90.00
_cell.angle_beta   90.00
_cell.angle_gamma   90.00
#
_symmetry.space_group_name_H-M   'P 1'
#
loop_
_entity.id
_entity.type
_entity.pdbx_description
1 polymer ?
#
loop_
_entity_poly.entity_id
_entity_poly.type
_entity_poly.pdbx_seq_one_letter_code
_entity_poly.pdbx_strand_id
1 'polypeptide(L)'
;MKSSKTFGVLTFNFERGIYLEEQLEFMTQHPAIGRIDFLLANELDVGCSRSGNRDNPALIAERLGMDYVFGLEFTELVGEENEKGHHGNAVFSRWPILEARCISLPVEYDWFYDRQKRTGGRQAILARVEVEGERIGVVCTHLENRTTPEGRGKQLRCLLEETDRFFPGLPVILGGDLNTCGFHGGDKETMSRLVGDRSFAMRHLSAPETLEPGLLLVEERGFVAVPPLHDPQACTRRKPVGDGALALRVDWLLLRDGDVDFAAVLSTRKEDFPRTRPGAALERFSASELSDHNMVYMKYRLCRTV
;
A
#
# COMPACT_ATOMS: atom_id res chain seq x y z
N MET A 1 -15.58 -12.49 -30.04
CA MET A 1 -14.55 -12.38 -28.95
C MET A 1 -15.01 -11.28 -28.00
N LYS A 2 -15.38 -11.59 -26.74
CA LYS A 2 -15.66 -10.55 -25.75
C LYS A 2 -14.33 -9.87 -25.42
N SER A 3 -14.25 -8.55 -25.56
CA SER A 3 -13.07 -7.77 -25.23
C SER A 3 -12.75 -7.94 -23.74
N SER A 4 -11.61 -8.55 -23.43
CA SER A 4 -11.07 -8.56 -22.07
C SER A 4 -10.57 -7.13 -21.79
N LYS A 5 -11.17 -6.45 -20.79
CA LYS A 5 -10.69 -5.12 -20.39
C LYS A 5 -9.57 -5.23 -19.40
N THR A 6 -8.62 -4.34 -19.52
CA THR A 6 -7.51 -4.16 -18.59
C THR A 6 -7.83 -3.01 -17.64
N PHE A 7 -7.60 -3.23 -16.35
CA PHE A 7 -7.81 -2.26 -15.27
C PHE A 7 -6.48 -1.83 -14.67
N GLY A 8 -6.33 -0.56 -14.40
CA GLY A 8 -5.16 -0.04 -13.68
C GLY A 8 -5.37 -0.13 -12.17
N VAL A 9 -4.45 -0.78 -11.48
CA VAL A 9 -4.43 -0.91 -10.02
C VAL A 9 -3.15 -0.31 -9.46
N LEU A 10 -3.27 0.54 -8.47
CA LEU A 10 -2.16 1.19 -7.79
C LEU A 10 -2.26 0.94 -6.29
N THR A 11 -1.15 0.58 -5.63
CA THR A 11 -1.03 0.70 -4.19
C THR A 11 0.04 1.70 -3.83
N PHE A 12 -0.22 2.49 -2.78
CA PHE A 12 0.69 3.54 -2.34
C PHE A 12 0.51 3.89 -0.87
N ASN A 13 1.61 3.95 -0.12
CA ASN A 13 1.67 4.57 1.18
C ASN A 13 1.95 6.07 0.99
N PHE A 14 0.98 6.91 1.35
CA PHE A 14 1.01 8.37 1.11
C PHE A 14 1.85 9.14 2.11
N GLU A 15 2.43 8.48 3.11
CA GLU A 15 3.15 9.18 4.18
C GLU A 15 2.34 10.35 4.74
N ARG A 16 1.10 10.06 5.19
CA ARG A 16 0.12 11.00 5.73
C ARG A 16 -0.48 11.99 4.73
N GLY A 17 -0.08 11.92 3.45
CA GLY A 17 -0.49 12.86 2.41
C GLY A 17 0.10 14.26 2.59
N ILE A 18 1.32 14.37 3.10
CA ILE A 18 2.01 15.67 3.29
C ILE A 18 2.17 16.38 1.94
N TYR A 19 2.58 15.65 0.92
CA TYR A 19 2.76 16.13 -0.46
C TYR A 19 1.60 15.76 -1.39
N LEU A 20 0.36 15.76 -0.89
CA LEU A 20 -0.80 15.20 -1.59
C LEU A 20 -0.96 15.71 -3.03
N GLU A 21 -0.86 17.02 -3.24
CA GLU A 21 -1.03 17.59 -4.59
C GLU A 21 0.03 17.09 -5.56
N GLU A 22 1.29 17.07 -5.13
CA GLU A 22 2.40 16.58 -5.93
C GLU A 22 2.30 15.06 -6.18
N GLN A 23 1.84 14.30 -5.19
CA GLN A 23 1.57 12.86 -5.30
C GLN A 23 0.47 12.58 -6.35
N LEU A 24 -0.63 13.33 -6.32
CA LEU A 24 -1.73 13.20 -7.28
C LEU A 24 -1.30 13.63 -8.69
N GLU A 25 -0.50 14.69 -8.80
CA GLU A 25 0.05 15.11 -10.07
C GLU A 25 0.98 14.04 -10.66
N PHE A 26 1.85 13.46 -9.83
CA PHE A 26 2.72 12.35 -10.23
C PHE A 26 1.91 11.16 -10.76
N MET A 27 0.90 10.72 -10.02
CA MET A 27 0.03 9.59 -10.42
C MET A 27 -0.66 9.81 -11.76
N THR A 28 -1.09 11.05 -12.04
CA THR A 28 -1.85 11.36 -13.25
C THR A 28 -0.96 11.65 -14.46
N GLN A 29 0.32 11.95 -14.25
CA GLN A 29 1.24 12.36 -15.32
C GLN A 29 2.38 11.36 -15.58
N HIS A 30 2.62 10.41 -14.68
CA HIS A 30 3.70 9.44 -14.87
C HIS A 30 3.42 8.53 -16.06
N PRO A 31 4.35 8.41 -17.05
CA PRO A 31 4.08 7.74 -18.32
C PRO A 31 3.82 6.23 -18.20
N ALA A 32 4.31 5.57 -17.15
CA ALA A 32 4.05 4.16 -16.89
C ALA A 32 2.68 3.93 -16.24
N ILE A 33 2.08 4.95 -15.61
CA ILE A 33 0.75 4.88 -15.03
C ILE A 33 -0.26 5.24 -16.13
N GLY A 34 -1.09 4.29 -16.49
CA GLY A 34 -2.24 4.55 -17.33
C GLY A 34 -3.42 5.08 -16.51
N ARG A 35 -4.63 4.69 -16.90
CA ARG A 35 -5.81 4.95 -16.07
C ARG A 35 -5.71 4.16 -14.77
N ILE A 36 -5.98 4.82 -13.64
CA ILE A 36 -6.12 4.18 -12.34
C ILE A 36 -7.60 3.86 -12.16
N ASP A 37 -7.94 2.57 -12.06
CA ASP A 37 -9.30 2.09 -11.81
C ASP A 37 -9.51 1.76 -10.33
N PHE A 38 -8.45 1.30 -9.65
CA PHE A 38 -8.41 1.03 -8.22
C PHE A 38 -7.15 1.63 -7.61
N LEU A 39 -7.32 2.32 -6.47
CA LEU A 39 -6.21 2.80 -5.65
C LEU A 39 -6.37 2.24 -4.24
N LEU A 40 -5.33 1.53 -3.77
CA LEU A 40 -5.21 1.01 -2.42
C LEU A 40 -4.22 1.90 -1.67
N ALA A 41 -4.75 2.77 -0.82
CA ALA A 41 -3.97 3.84 -0.20
C ALA A 41 -3.76 3.58 1.28
N ASN A 42 -2.52 3.70 1.72
CA ASN A 42 -2.15 3.64 3.13
C ASN A 42 -1.69 5.00 3.64
N GLU A 43 -1.76 5.17 4.95
CA GLU A 43 -1.35 6.37 5.67
C GLU A 43 -1.99 7.66 5.13
N LEU A 44 -3.31 7.72 5.19
CA LEU A 44 -4.07 8.94 4.87
C LEU A 44 -4.52 9.62 6.16
N ASP A 45 -4.19 10.90 6.30
CA ASP A 45 -4.67 11.74 7.40
C ASP A 45 -5.99 12.44 7.05
N VAL A 46 -6.83 12.62 8.07
CA VAL A 46 -8.05 13.45 8.04
C VAL A 46 -8.01 14.40 9.23
N GLY A 47 -7.96 15.70 8.97
CA GLY A 47 -7.96 16.74 10.00
C GLY A 47 -6.72 16.75 10.89
N CYS A 48 -5.55 16.32 10.39
CA CYS A 48 -4.29 16.41 11.11
C CYS A 48 -3.52 17.66 10.67
N SER A 49 -2.97 18.44 11.60
CA SER A 49 -2.20 19.66 11.29
C SER A 49 -0.95 19.36 10.48
N ARG A 50 -0.28 18.24 10.75
CA ARG A 50 0.92 17.79 10.02
C ARG A 50 0.71 17.61 8.52
N SER A 51 -0.55 17.41 8.10
CA SER A 51 -0.97 17.27 6.70
C SER A 51 -1.89 18.42 6.25
N GLY A 52 -1.88 19.56 6.97
CA GLY A 52 -2.60 20.78 6.63
C GLY A 52 -4.08 20.75 6.95
N ASN A 53 -4.52 19.96 7.93
CA ASN A 53 -5.93 19.82 8.38
C ASN A 53 -6.91 19.43 7.28
N ARG A 54 -6.42 18.71 6.26
CA ARG A 54 -7.20 18.30 5.09
C ARG A 54 -7.92 16.98 5.33
N ASP A 55 -8.97 16.74 4.53
CA ASP A 55 -9.56 15.41 4.32
C ASP A 55 -8.91 14.80 3.09
N ASN A 56 -7.75 14.12 3.29
CA ASN A 56 -6.98 13.59 2.19
C ASN A 56 -7.76 12.55 1.37
N PRO A 57 -8.52 11.58 1.96
CA PRO A 57 -9.38 10.69 1.19
C PRO A 57 -10.37 11.40 0.29
N ALA A 58 -11.08 12.41 0.78
CA ALA A 58 -12.05 13.15 -0.02
C ALA A 58 -11.39 13.89 -1.19
N LEU A 59 -10.24 14.53 -0.95
CA LEU A 59 -9.50 15.24 -2.01
C LEU A 59 -8.98 14.28 -3.09
N ILE A 60 -8.50 13.09 -2.72
CA ILE A 60 -8.08 12.05 -3.67
C ILE A 60 -9.27 11.61 -4.51
N ALA A 61 -10.42 11.31 -3.86
CA ALA A 61 -11.64 10.87 -4.53
C ALA A 61 -12.13 11.89 -5.55
N GLU A 62 -12.17 13.17 -5.17
CA GLU A 62 -12.53 14.28 -6.05
C GLU A 62 -11.58 14.39 -7.24
N ARG A 63 -10.26 14.42 -6.97
CA ARG A 63 -9.23 14.59 -8.01
C ARG A 63 -9.22 13.47 -9.03
N LEU A 64 -9.41 12.22 -8.59
CA LEU A 64 -9.39 11.05 -9.45
C LEU A 64 -10.77 10.68 -10.02
N GLY A 65 -11.85 11.29 -9.52
CA GLY A 65 -13.23 10.96 -9.89
C GLY A 65 -13.59 9.53 -9.49
N MET A 66 -13.38 9.17 -8.22
CA MET A 66 -13.58 7.84 -7.67
C MET A 66 -14.51 7.85 -6.46
N ASP A 67 -15.26 6.76 -6.27
CA ASP A 67 -15.86 6.44 -4.97
C ASP A 67 -14.78 5.88 -4.03
N TYR A 68 -14.99 5.96 -2.71
CA TYR A 68 -14.04 5.42 -1.75
C TYR A 68 -14.68 4.91 -0.46
N VAL A 69 -13.92 4.05 0.23
CA VAL A 69 -14.17 3.64 1.60
C VAL A 69 -12.91 3.92 2.41
N PHE A 70 -13.05 4.72 3.47
CA PHE A 70 -11.98 5.00 4.42
C PHE A 70 -12.11 4.11 5.65
N GLY A 71 -11.02 3.46 6.04
CA GLY A 71 -10.88 2.66 7.26
C GLY A 71 -10.03 3.41 8.28
N LEU A 72 -10.63 3.83 9.39
CA LEU A 72 -9.94 4.51 10.48
C LEU A 72 -9.09 3.52 11.26
N GLU A 73 -7.76 3.66 11.21
CA GLU A 73 -6.83 2.90 12.04
C GLU A 73 -6.61 3.58 13.39
N PHE A 74 -6.31 4.89 13.37
CA PHE A 74 -5.90 5.61 14.57
C PHE A 74 -6.54 7.00 14.67
N THR A 75 -6.83 7.39 15.91
CA THR A 75 -7.03 8.76 16.29
C THR A 75 -5.74 9.27 16.92
N GLU A 76 -5.16 10.32 16.36
CA GLU A 76 -3.93 10.94 16.86
C GLU A 76 -4.20 11.68 18.17
N LEU A 77 -3.29 11.53 19.14
CA LEU A 77 -3.39 12.14 20.47
C LEU A 77 -2.25 13.13 20.76
N VAL A 78 -1.36 13.34 19.78
CA VAL A 78 -0.28 14.32 19.81
C VAL A 78 -0.59 15.41 18.80
N GLY A 79 -0.61 16.67 19.27
CA GLY A 79 -0.94 17.85 18.48
C GLY A 79 -1.19 19.02 19.39
N GLU A 80 -1.63 20.16 18.84
CA GLU A 80 -2.09 21.28 19.62
C GLU A 80 -3.39 20.94 20.37
N GLU A 81 -3.70 21.65 21.45
CA GLU A 81 -4.92 21.43 22.24
C GLU A 81 -6.17 21.37 21.32
N ASN A 82 -6.86 20.22 21.34
CA ASN A 82 -8.04 19.87 20.54
C ASN A 82 -7.80 19.28 19.14
N GLU A 83 -6.59 19.01 18.70
CA GLU A 83 -6.35 18.24 17.46
C GLU A 83 -6.68 16.76 17.68
N LYS A 84 -7.83 16.34 17.15
CA LYS A 84 -8.23 14.94 17.06
C LYS A 84 -8.24 14.51 15.59
N GLY A 85 -7.06 14.55 14.98
CA GLY A 85 -6.91 14.05 13.62
C GLY A 85 -7.06 12.54 13.54
N HIS A 86 -7.49 12.06 12.41
CA HIS A 86 -7.62 10.64 12.09
C HIS A 86 -6.57 10.21 11.09
N HIS A 87 -6.17 8.95 11.20
CA HIS A 87 -5.19 8.32 10.34
C HIS A 87 -5.65 6.93 9.94
N GLY A 88 -5.57 6.58 8.66
CA GLY A 88 -6.05 5.29 8.20
C GLY A 88 -5.72 4.99 6.75
N ASN A 89 -6.46 4.05 6.20
CA ASN A 89 -6.29 3.55 4.84
C ASN A 89 -7.56 3.77 4.03
N ALA A 90 -7.46 3.67 2.70
CA ALA A 90 -8.65 3.74 1.85
C ALA A 90 -8.55 2.82 0.63
N VAL A 91 -9.72 2.34 0.20
CA VAL A 91 -9.95 1.74 -1.12
C VAL A 91 -10.69 2.75 -1.96
N PHE A 92 -10.11 3.13 -3.11
CA PHE A 92 -10.77 3.95 -4.10
C PHE A 92 -11.10 3.11 -5.33
N SER A 93 -12.26 3.37 -5.93
CA SER A 93 -12.75 2.65 -7.11
C SER A 93 -13.48 3.59 -8.08
N ARG A 94 -13.19 3.45 -9.38
CA ARG A 94 -14.02 4.06 -10.43
C ARG A 94 -15.33 3.33 -10.68
N TRP A 95 -15.46 2.16 -10.08
CA TRP A 95 -16.60 1.27 -10.25
C TRP A 95 -17.43 1.27 -8.97
N PRO A 96 -18.73 1.00 -9.04
CA PRO A 96 -19.59 1.00 -7.87
C PRO A 96 -19.09 0.04 -6.77
N ILE A 97 -18.90 0.55 -5.57
CA ILE A 97 -18.64 -0.24 -4.38
C ILE A 97 -20.00 -0.71 -3.83
N LEU A 98 -20.27 -2.01 -3.98
CA LEU A 98 -21.58 -2.58 -3.58
C LEU A 98 -21.69 -2.79 -2.07
N GLU A 99 -20.57 -3.19 -1.46
CA GLU A 99 -20.49 -3.52 -0.04
C GLU A 99 -19.04 -3.35 0.42
N ALA A 100 -18.86 -2.86 1.63
CA ALA A 100 -17.54 -2.79 2.25
C ALA A 100 -17.60 -3.12 3.73
N ARG A 101 -16.49 -3.67 4.24
CA ARG A 101 -16.29 -3.98 5.64
C ARG A 101 -14.88 -3.61 6.07
N CYS A 102 -14.76 -2.93 7.21
CA CYS A 102 -13.49 -2.77 7.91
C CYS A 102 -13.38 -3.86 8.97
N ILE A 103 -12.28 -4.57 8.99
CA ILE A 103 -11.97 -5.60 9.97
C ILE A 103 -10.76 -5.20 10.80
N SER A 104 -10.80 -5.43 12.11
CA SER A 104 -9.65 -5.22 12.99
C SER A 104 -8.69 -6.41 12.85
N LEU A 105 -7.41 -6.11 12.72
CA LEU A 105 -6.35 -7.12 12.75
C LEU A 105 -5.87 -7.36 14.19
N PRO A 106 -5.26 -8.52 14.49
CA PRO A 106 -4.67 -8.79 15.80
C PRO A 106 -3.77 -7.66 16.26
N VAL A 107 -3.94 -7.22 17.51
CA VAL A 107 -3.13 -6.16 18.12
C VAL A 107 -1.76 -6.72 18.45
N GLU A 108 -0.72 -6.19 17.83
CA GLU A 108 0.67 -6.58 18.04
C GLU A 108 1.50 -5.47 18.71
N TYR A 109 0.95 -4.25 18.82
CA TYR A 109 1.61 -3.11 19.45
C TYR A 109 0.60 -2.11 20.00
N ASP A 110 0.86 -1.57 21.19
CA ASP A 110 0.03 -0.53 21.79
C ASP A 110 0.64 0.86 21.56
N TRP A 111 0.10 1.56 20.55
CA TRP A 111 0.54 2.88 20.15
C TRP A 111 0.25 3.98 21.17
N PHE A 112 -0.58 3.73 22.21
CA PHE A 112 -0.86 4.70 23.25
C PHE A 112 0.41 5.05 24.06
N TYR A 113 1.35 4.11 24.17
CA TYR A 113 2.62 4.31 24.87
C TYR A 113 3.79 4.65 23.96
N ASP A 114 3.57 4.80 22.66
CA ASP A 114 4.59 5.23 21.71
C ASP A 114 4.85 6.74 21.80
N ARG A 115 5.97 7.18 21.25
CA ARG A 115 6.29 8.61 21.10
C ARG A 115 5.25 9.33 20.24
N GLN A 116 4.76 8.68 19.18
CA GLN A 116 3.60 9.11 18.40
C GLN A 116 2.34 8.52 19.05
N LYS A 117 1.92 9.15 20.15
CA LYS A 117 0.78 8.70 20.94
C LYS A 117 -0.51 8.74 20.12
N ARG A 118 -1.17 7.58 19.95
CA ARG A 118 -2.44 7.45 19.24
C ARG A 118 -3.25 6.27 19.77
N THR A 119 -4.55 6.28 19.56
CA THR A 119 -5.46 5.19 19.95
C THR A 119 -6.09 4.57 18.71
N GLY A 120 -6.27 3.26 18.72
CA GLY A 120 -6.78 2.48 17.61
C GLY A 120 -5.93 1.24 17.35
N GLY A 121 -5.95 0.73 16.12
CA GLY A 121 -5.19 -0.45 15.72
C GLY A 121 -5.25 -0.69 14.22
N ARG A 122 -4.44 -1.62 13.77
CA ARG A 122 -4.38 -2.01 12.36
C ARG A 122 -5.68 -2.63 11.87
N GLN A 123 -6.06 -2.27 10.67
CA GLN A 123 -7.28 -2.71 10.03
C GLN A 123 -7.04 -3.10 8.57
N ALA A 124 -8.00 -3.84 8.03
CA ALA A 124 -8.12 -4.04 6.59
C ALA A 124 -9.52 -3.63 6.12
N ILE A 125 -9.57 -3.09 4.90
CA ILE A 125 -10.81 -2.75 4.20
C ILE A 125 -11.04 -3.82 3.16
N LEU A 126 -12.21 -4.46 3.20
CA LEU A 126 -12.68 -5.42 2.21
C LEU A 126 -13.84 -4.79 1.46
N ALA A 127 -13.67 -4.55 0.16
CA ALA A 127 -14.69 -3.93 -0.69
C ALA A 127 -15.11 -4.86 -1.83
N ARG A 128 -16.41 -5.10 -2.00
CA ARG A 128 -16.98 -5.80 -3.16
C ARG A 128 -17.36 -4.77 -4.20
N VAL A 129 -16.76 -4.87 -5.37
CA VAL A 129 -16.91 -3.90 -6.45
C VAL A 129 -17.53 -4.60 -7.65
N GLU A 130 -18.45 -3.90 -8.36
CA GLU A 130 -19.03 -4.37 -9.60
C GLU A 130 -18.31 -3.75 -10.80
N VAL A 131 -17.68 -4.59 -11.60
CA VAL A 131 -16.95 -4.18 -12.79
C VAL A 131 -17.63 -4.80 -14.01
N GLU A 132 -18.38 -4.02 -14.78
CA GLU A 132 -19.07 -4.48 -16.00
C GLU A 132 -19.98 -5.71 -15.79
N GLY A 133 -20.63 -5.78 -14.65
CA GLY A 133 -21.53 -6.88 -14.29
C GLY A 133 -20.82 -8.07 -13.62
N GLU A 134 -19.50 -8.03 -13.47
CA GLU A 134 -18.73 -9.01 -12.72
C GLU A 134 -18.37 -8.46 -11.33
N ARG A 135 -18.38 -9.31 -10.32
CA ARG A 135 -18.00 -8.91 -8.96
C ARG A 135 -16.57 -9.31 -8.68
N ILE A 136 -15.82 -8.39 -8.09
CA ILE A 136 -14.45 -8.61 -7.62
C ILE A 136 -14.31 -8.15 -6.18
N GLY A 137 -13.38 -8.76 -5.45
CA GLY A 137 -12.93 -8.31 -4.15
C GLY A 137 -11.76 -7.35 -4.30
N VAL A 138 -11.78 -6.25 -3.56
CA VAL A 138 -10.67 -5.31 -3.45
C VAL A 138 -10.34 -5.13 -1.97
N VAL A 139 -9.09 -5.39 -1.58
CA VAL A 139 -8.65 -5.38 -0.19
C VAL A 139 -7.47 -4.45 -0.02
N CYS A 140 -7.59 -3.51 0.92
CA CYS A 140 -6.48 -2.63 1.33
C CYS A 140 -6.14 -2.89 2.80
N THR A 141 -4.86 -3.05 3.11
CA THR A 141 -4.38 -3.26 4.47
C THR A 141 -3.06 -2.55 4.73
N HIS A 142 -2.78 -2.31 6.02
CA HIS A 142 -1.50 -1.85 6.51
C HIS A 142 -1.14 -2.66 7.76
N LEU A 143 -0.17 -3.56 7.65
CA LEU A 143 0.24 -4.40 8.78
C LEU A 143 1.13 -3.64 9.77
N GLU A 144 1.28 -4.20 10.97
CA GLU A 144 2.05 -3.56 12.04
C GLU A 144 3.56 -3.62 11.77
N ASN A 145 4.21 -2.46 11.86
CA ASN A 145 5.66 -2.36 11.77
C ASN A 145 6.38 -2.56 13.11
N ARG A 146 5.68 -2.28 14.24
CA ARG A 146 6.21 -2.46 15.62
C ARG A 146 5.98 -3.88 16.11
N THR A 147 6.26 -4.86 15.26
CA THR A 147 6.15 -6.28 15.59
C THR A 147 7.19 -7.10 14.83
N THR A 148 7.27 -8.40 15.15
CA THR A 148 8.15 -9.36 14.48
C THR A 148 7.52 -9.92 13.21
N PRO A 149 8.28 -10.64 12.37
CA PRO A 149 7.71 -11.38 11.23
C PRO A 149 6.56 -12.32 11.61
N GLU A 150 6.62 -12.96 12.80
CA GLU A 150 5.56 -13.84 13.30
C GLU A 150 4.29 -13.05 13.63
N GLY A 151 4.42 -11.84 14.21
CA GLY A 151 3.27 -10.97 14.51
C GLY A 151 2.58 -10.51 13.22
N ARG A 152 3.34 -10.10 12.20
CA ARG A 152 2.79 -9.80 10.87
C ARG A 152 2.14 -11.02 10.22
N GLY A 153 2.74 -12.20 10.39
CA GLY A 153 2.18 -13.47 9.93
C GLY A 153 0.81 -13.77 10.55
N LYS A 154 0.58 -13.47 11.85
CA LYS A 154 -0.75 -13.60 12.49
C LYS A 154 -1.76 -12.63 11.88
N GLN A 155 -1.36 -11.36 11.67
CA GLN A 155 -2.22 -10.36 11.03
C GLN A 155 -2.58 -10.78 9.60
N LEU A 156 -1.62 -11.24 8.82
CA LEU A 156 -1.83 -11.70 7.45
C LEU A 156 -2.74 -12.93 7.39
N ARG A 157 -2.59 -13.89 8.29
CA ARG A 157 -3.49 -15.05 8.41
C ARG A 157 -4.93 -14.61 8.66
N CYS A 158 -5.15 -13.73 9.64
CA CYS A 158 -6.48 -13.18 9.95
C CYS A 158 -7.08 -12.50 8.71
N LEU A 159 -6.31 -11.66 8.03
CA LEU A 159 -6.70 -10.97 6.81
C LEU A 159 -7.15 -11.93 5.72
N LEU A 160 -6.34 -12.98 5.43
CA LEU A 160 -6.63 -13.94 4.37
C LEU A 160 -7.87 -14.79 4.71
N GLU A 161 -8.06 -15.18 5.96
CA GLU A 161 -9.26 -15.89 6.42
C GLU A 161 -10.53 -15.05 6.23
N GLU A 162 -10.50 -13.78 6.61
CA GLU A 162 -11.64 -12.87 6.41
C GLU A 162 -11.87 -12.57 4.93
N THR A 163 -10.81 -12.48 4.13
CA THR A 163 -10.90 -12.32 2.68
C THR A 163 -11.63 -13.51 2.03
N ASP A 164 -11.30 -14.74 2.42
CA ASP A 164 -11.98 -15.94 1.93
C ASP A 164 -13.45 -15.99 2.30
N ARG A 165 -13.79 -15.59 3.55
CA ARG A 165 -15.18 -15.54 4.01
C ARG A 165 -16.00 -14.47 3.29
N PHE A 166 -15.40 -13.31 3.01
CA PHE A 166 -16.12 -12.18 2.43
C PHE A 166 -16.25 -12.29 0.91
N PHE A 167 -15.29 -12.95 0.24
CA PHE A 167 -15.23 -13.08 -1.22
C PHE A 167 -15.22 -14.55 -1.69
N PRO A 168 -16.21 -15.38 -1.32
CA PRO A 168 -16.20 -16.78 -1.73
C PRO A 168 -16.28 -16.90 -3.26
N GLY A 169 -15.25 -17.50 -3.87
CA GLY A 169 -15.18 -17.76 -5.31
C GLY A 169 -15.07 -16.51 -6.20
N LEU A 170 -14.76 -15.36 -5.64
CA LEU A 170 -14.54 -14.13 -6.41
C LEU A 170 -13.05 -13.93 -6.70
N PRO A 171 -12.70 -13.33 -7.86
CA PRO A 171 -11.39 -12.75 -8.08
C PRO A 171 -11.10 -11.68 -7.02
N VAL A 172 -9.86 -11.60 -6.52
CA VAL A 172 -9.49 -10.65 -5.47
C VAL A 172 -8.20 -9.94 -5.82
N ILE A 173 -8.22 -8.63 -5.67
CA ILE A 173 -7.05 -7.74 -5.63
C ILE A 173 -6.81 -7.37 -4.16
N LEU A 174 -5.63 -7.70 -3.63
CA LEU A 174 -5.22 -7.32 -2.29
C LEU A 174 -3.94 -6.50 -2.37
N GLY A 175 -3.83 -5.42 -1.62
CA GLY A 175 -2.60 -4.64 -1.60
C GLY A 175 -2.48 -3.75 -0.37
N GLY A 176 -1.32 -3.11 -0.27
CA GLY A 176 -0.96 -2.19 0.79
C GLY A 176 0.44 -2.42 1.34
N ASP A 177 0.76 -1.68 2.39
CA ASP A 177 2.00 -1.79 3.14
C ASP A 177 1.91 -2.96 4.14
N LEU A 178 2.51 -4.09 3.79
CA LEU A 178 2.56 -5.26 4.67
C LEU A 178 3.71 -5.18 5.69
N ASN A 179 4.52 -4.12 5.67
CA ASN A 179 5.65 -3.90 6.57
C ASN A 179 6.62 -5.10 6.70
N THR A 180 6.75 -5.88 5.64
CA THR A 180 7.55 -7.11 5.55
C THR A 180 9.05 -6.84 5.55
N CYS A 181 9.57 -6.23 6.62
CA CYS A 181 10.98 -5.82 6.69
C CYS A 181 11.94 -6.92 7.16
N GLY A 182 11.44 -8.08 7.60
CA GLY A 182 12.25 -9.22 8.05
C GLY A 182 12.78 -9.11 9.50
N PHE A 183 12.37 -8.07 10.23
CA PHE A 183 12.74 -7.81 11.62
C PHE A 183 11.65 -6.97 12.33
N HIS A 184 11.81 -6.73 13.62
CA HIS A 184 10.94 -5.80 14.35
C HIS A 184 11.23 -4.35 13.93
N GLY A 185 10.27 -3.66 13.29
CA GLY A 185 10.47 -2.35 12.66
C GLY A 185 10.85 -1.20 13.63
N GLY A 186 10.81 -1.43 14.93
CA GLY A 186 11.31 -0.54 15.98
C GLY A 186 12.75 -0.83 16.42
N ASP A 187 13.35 -1.93 15.97
CA ASP A 187 14.70 -2.37 16.37
C ASP A 187 15.77 -1.60 15.59
N LYS A 188 16.19 -0.46 16.19
CA LYS A 188 17.20 0.42 15.62
C LYS A 188 18.59 -0.23 15.54
N GLU A 189 18.92 -1.13 16.47
CA GLU A 189 20.21 -1.82 16.49
C GLU A 189 20.30 -2.79 15.31
N THR A 190 19.29 -3.62 15.11
CA THR A 190 19.20 -4.49 13.93
C THR A 190 19.24 -3.69 12.63
N MET A 191 18.46 -2.58 12.53
CA MET A 191 18.51 -1.72 11.34
C MET A 191 19.93 -1.20 11.05
N SER A 192 20.63 -0.68 12.08
CA SER A 192 21.98 -0.16 11.91
C SER A 192 22.98 -1.24 11.48
N ARG A 193 22.82 -2.45 11.97
CA ARG A 193 23.66 -3.61 11.59
C ARG A 193 23.42 -4.06 10.16
N LEU A 194 22.17 -3.96 9.66
CA LEU A 194 21.77 -4.42 8.33
C LEU A 194 22.08 -3.40 7.23
N VAL A 195 22.35 -2.13 7.58
CA VAL A 195 22.76 -1.12 6.59
C VAL A 195 24.07 -1.55 5.94
N GLY A 196 24.08 -1.62 4.60
CA GLY A 196 25.25 -2.07 3.83
C GLY A 196 25.40 -3.58 3.74
N ASP A 197 24.59 -4.36 4.43
CA ASP A 197 24.59 -5.83 4.25
C ASP A 197 23.92 -6.22 2.92
N ARG A 198 24.77 -6.45 1.91
CA ARG A 198 24.30 -6.85 0.57
C ARG A 198 23.58 -8.20 0.58
N SER A 199 23.98 -9.12 1.48
CA SER A 199 23.33 -10.43 1.59
C SER A 199 21.91 -10.30 2.11
N PHE A 200 21.69 -9.45 3.12
CA PHE A 200 20.35 -9.13 3.60
C PHE A 200 19.50 -8.48 2.50
N ALA A 201 20.02 -7.42 1.86
CA ALA A 201 19.30 -6.71 0.81
C ALA A 201 18.91 -7.64 -0.36
N MET A 202 19.83 -8.48 -0.81
CA MET A 202 19.56 -9.43 -1.87
C MET A 202 18.51 -10.47 -1.44
N ARG A 203 18.65 -11.06 -0.26
CA ARG A 203 17.70 -12.04 0.26
C ARG A 203 16.31 -11.42 0.47
N HIS A 204 16.25 -10.20 0.99
CA HIS A 204 15.01 -9.49 1.23
C HIS A 204 14.20 -9.25 -0.04
N LEU A 205 14.86 -8.98 -1.17
CA LEU A 205 14.19 -8.74 -2.44
C LEU A 205 13.96 -10.03 -3.25
N SER A 206 14.89 -11.01 -3.17
CA SER A 206 14.84 -12.20 -4.03
C SER A 206 14.26 -13.45 -3.36
N ALA A 207 14.14 -13.47 -2.03
CA ALA A 207 13.58 -14.57 -1.24
C ALA A 207 12.94 -14.03 0.06
N PRO A 208 11.97 -13.07 -0.04
CA PRO A 208 11.42 -12.38 1.12
C PRO A 208 10.74 -13.32 2.10
N GLU A 209 10.16 -14.43 1.66
CA GLU A 209 9.52 -15.45 2.49
C GLU A 209 10.49 -16.11 3.49
N THR A 210 11.79 -16.08 3.22
CA THR A 210 12.81 -16.59 4.17
C THR A 210 12.98 -15.68 5.39
N LEU A 211 12.58 -14.42 5.28
CA LEU A 211 12.62 -13.41 6.33
C LEU A 211 11.22 -13.11 6.90
N GLU A 212 10.19 -13.31 6.08
CA GLU A 212 8.77 -13.11 6.39
C GLU A 212 7.98 -14.36 6.01
N PRO A 213 8.05 -15.44 6.81
CA PRO A 213 7.38 -16.71 6.48
C PRO A 213 5.87 -16.58 6.27
N GLY A 214 5.24 -15.53 6.82
CA GLY A 214 3.84 -15.22 6.58
C GLY A 214 3.48 -15.04 5.11
N LEU A 215 4.44 -14.67 4.24
CA LEU A 215 4.22 -14.53 2.80
C LEU A 215 3.87 -15.86 2.11
N LEU A 216 4.28 -17.01 2.68
CA LEU A 216 3.90 -18.32 2.15
C LEU A 216 2.38 -18.55 2.25
N LEU A 217 1.70 -17.95 3.25
CA LEU A 217 0.24 -18.02 3.38
C LEU A 217 -0.49 -17.40 2.18
N VAL A 218 0.15 -16.41 1.52
CA VAL A 218 -0.39 -15.73 0.34
C VAL A 218 -0.51 -16.74 -0.82
N GLU A 219 0.58 -17.47 -1.09
CA GLU A 219 0.61 -18.48 -2.15
C GLU A 219 -0.31 -19.66 -1.83
N GLU A 220 -0.34 -20.13 -0.56
CA GLU A 220 -1.25 -21.19 -0.10
C GLU A 220 -2.73 -20.86 -0.32
N ARG A 221 -3.09 -19.58 -0.36
CA ARG A 221 -4.46 -19.09 -0.63
C ARG A 221 -4.69 -18.70 -2.09
N GLY A 222 -3.78 -19.09 -2.99
CA GLY A 222 -3.91 -18.90 -4.43
C GLY A 222 -3.65 -17.48 -4.91
N PHE A 223 -3.03 -16.63 -4.09
CA PHE A 223 -2.58 -15.31 -4.54
C PHE A 223 -1.20 -15.38 -5.17
N VAL A 224 -0.99 -14.56 -6.18
CA VAL A 224 0.32 -14.30 -6.78
C VAL A 224 0.75 -12.86 -6.51
N ALA A 225 2.02 -12.66 -6.21
CA ALA A 225 2.58 -11.33 -5.98
C ALA A 225 2.85 -10.61 -7.30
N VAL A 226 2.61 -9.29 -7.33
CA VAL A 226 2.79 -8.43 -8.50
C VAL A 226 3.57 -7.17 -8.07
N PRO A 227 4.80 -6.94 -8.56
CA PRO A 227 5.67 -7.83 -9.32
C PRO A 227 5.89 -9.21 -8.66
N PRO A 228 6.44 -10.19 -9.37
CA PRO A 228 6.66 -11.53 -8.81
C PRO A 228 7.36 -11.53 -7.46
N LEU A 229 7.07 -12.54 -6.61
CA LEU A 229 7.61 -12.63 -5.24
C LEU A 229 9.14 -12.48 -5.19
N HIS A 230 9.84 -13.11 -6.11
CA HIS A 230 11.30 -13.17 -6.18
C HIS A 230 11.91 -12.14 -7.15
N ASP A 231 11.26 -10.99 -7.36
CA ASP A 231 11.81 -9.92 -8.20
C ASP A 231 12.82 -9.05 -7.44
N PRO A 232 14.12 -9.12 -7.78
CA PRO A 232 15.17 -8.36 -7.09
C PRO A 232 15.07 -6.84 -7.32
N GLN A 233 14.23 -6.39 -8.24
CA GLN A 233 14.02 -4.97 -8.53
C GLN A 233 12.81 -4.39 -7.80
N ALA A 234 12.03 -5.22 -7.10
CA ALA A 234 10.81 -4.78 -6.42
C ALA A 234 11.06 -4.08 -5.08
N CYS A 235 12.04 -3.18 -5.01
CA CYS A 235 12.28 -2.34 -3.84
C CYS A 235 11.20 -1.26 -3.74
N THR A 236 10.33 -1.34 -2.73
CA THR A 236 9.24 -0.38 -2.54
C THR A 236 9.55 0.68 -1.50
N ARG A 237 10.58 0.49 -0.67
CA ARG A 237 10.99 1.47 0.34
C ARG A 237 12.50 1.52 0.49
N ARG A 238 13.04 2.74 0.53
CA ARG A 238 14.42 3.02 0.95
C ARG A 238 14.38 3.70 2.30
N LYS A 239 14.53 2.92 3.37
CA LYS A 239 14.48 3.43 4.75
C LYS A 239 15.85 4.01 5.14
N PRO A 240 15.98 5.33 5.40
CA PRO A 240 17.22 5.94 5.87
C PRO A 240 17.60 5.41 7.25
N VAL A 241 18.88 5.09 7.46
CA VAL A 241 19.45 4.66 8.75
C VAL A 241 20.90 5.17 8.84
N GLY A 242 21.16 6.14 9.72
CA GLY A 242 22.45 6.84 9.76
C GLY A 242 22.77 7.47 8.40
N ASP A 243 23.99 7.21 7.91
CA ASP A 243 24.46 7.69 6.60
C ASP A 243 24.10 6.76 5.43
N GLY A 244 23.32 5.71 5.68
CA GLY A 244 22.92 4.73 4.68
C GLY A 244 21.41 4.55 4.58
N ALA A 245 21.00 3.52 3.84
CA ALA A 245 19.58 3.16 3.74
C ALA A 245 19.42 1.65 3.58
N LEU A 246 18.29 1.13 4.07
CA LEU A 246 17.83 -0.23 3.82
C LEU A 246 16.89 -0.23 2.60
N ALA A 247 17.22 -1.07 1.61
CA ALA A 247 16.32 -1.34 0.49
C ALA A 247 15.36 -2.46 0.88
N LEU A 248 14.06 -2.15 0.93
CA LEU A 248 13.03 -3.05 1.43
C LEU A 248 11.90 -3.19 0.40
N ARG A 249 11.25 -4.35 0.39
CA ARG A 249 9.97 -4.56 -0.25
C ARG A 249 8.92 -4.76 0.84
N VAL A 250 8.14 -3.74 1.09
CA VAL A 250 7.12 -3.70 2.13
C VAL A 250 5.71 -3.47 1.58
N ASP A 251 5.61 -2.89 0.37
CA ASP A 251 4.35 -2.65 -0.32
C ASP A 251 4.10 -3.74 -1.37
N TRP A 252 2.89 -4.26 -1.37
CA TRP A 252 2.51 -5.41 -2.16
C TRP A 252 1.22 -5.19 -2.94
N LEU A 253 1.17 -5.70 -4.16
CA LEU A 253 -0.04 -6.07 -4.85
C LEU A 253 -0.07 -7.59 -4.99
N LEU A 254 -1.19 -8.18 -4.62
CA LEU A 254 -1.43 -9.61 -4.61
C LEU A 254 -2.72 -9.86 -5.40
N LEU A 255 -2.71 -10.83 -6.27
CA LEU A 255 -3.81 -11.11 -7.18
C LEU A 255 -4.25 -12.57 -7.07
N ARG A 256 -5.54 -12.80 -6.91
CA ARG A 256 -6.17 -14.12 -7.03
C ARG A 256 -7.19 -14.06 -8.17
N ASP A 257 -7.08 -14.98 -9.11
CA ASP A 257 -7.92 -15.10 -10.31
C ASP A 257 -7.86 -13.88 -11.26
N GLY A 258 -6.90 -13.90 -12.18
CA GLY A 258 -6.73 -12.90 -13.22
C GLY A 258 -5.32 -12.89 -13.79
N ASP A 259 -5.14 -12.16 -14.87
CA ASP A 259 -3.87 -12.00 -15.55
C ASP A 259 -3.28 -10.62 -15.30
N VAL A 260 -1.96 -10.52 -15.38
CA VAL A 260 -1.22 -9.25 -15.29
C VAL A 260 -0.59 -8.96 -16.65
N ASP A 261 -1.01 -7.86 -17.27
CA ASP A 261 -0.45 -7.41 -18.55
C ASP A 261 0.80 -6.54 -18.38
N PHE A 262 0.93 -5.88 -17.22
CA PHE A 262 2.05 -5.01 -16.90
C PHE A 262 2.15 -4.81 -15.39
N ALA A 263 3.37 -4.74 -14.86
CA ALA A 263 3.63 -4.36 -13.47
C ALA A 263 4.91 -3.54 -13.35
N ALA A 264 4.92 -2.59 -12.43
CA ALA A 264 6.11 -1.77 -12.13
C ALA A 264 6.09 -1.26 -10.69
N VAL A 265 7.28 -1.14 -10.11
CA VAL A 265 7.54 -0.30 -8.94
C VAL A 265 8.04 1.04 -9.45
N LEU A 266 7.38 2.13 -9.04
CA LEU A 266 7.63 3.48 -9.53
C LEU A 266 8.21 4.32 -8.38
N SER A 267 9.44 4.77 -8.57
CA SER A 267 10.14 5.60 -7.58
C SER A 267 9.44 6.95 -7.42
N THR A 268 9.24 7.35 -6.17
CA THR A 268 8.71 8.67 -5.78
C THR A 268 9.81 9.71 -5.56
N ARG A 269 11.07 9.34 -5.78
CA ARG A 269 12.23 10.24 -5.66
C ARG A 269 12.40 11.04 -6.94
N LYS A 270 12.56 12.34 -6.80
CA LYS A 270 12.66 13.27 -7.92
C LYS A 270 13.80 12.93 -8.90
N GLU A 271 14.91 12.41 -8.39
CA GLU A 271 16.07 12.00 -9.22
C GLU A 271 15.76 10.84 -10.19
N ASP A 272 14.76 10.01 -9.83
CA ASP A 272 14.35 8.84 -10.60
C ASP A 272 13.16 9.12 -11.53
N PHE A 273 12.62 10.35 -11.52
CA PHE A 273 11.48 10.69 -12.36
C PHE A 273 11.82 10.55 -13.84
N PRO A 274 10.88 10.03 -14.64
CA PRO A 274 11.08 9.95 -16.08
C PRO A 274 11.40 11.34 -16.63
N ARG A 275 12.48 11.45 -17.42
CA ARG A 275 12.78 12.68 -18.13
C ARG A 275 11.70 12.93 -19.16
N THR A 276 10.81 13.86 -18.84
CA THR A 276 9.75 14.33 -19.71
C THR A 276 10.24 15.57 -20.47
N ARG A 277 9.42 16.11 -21.38
CA ARG A 277 9.78 17.34 -22.12
C ARG A 277 10.11 18.47 -21.13
N PRO A 278 11.10 19.35 -21.45
CA PRO A 278 11.44 20.51 -20.62
C PRO A 278 10.18 21.30 -20.25
N GLY A 279 10.00 21.59 -18.94
CA GLY A 279 8.83 22.28 -18.42
C GLY A 279 7.65 21.37 -18.05
N ALA A 280 7.82 20.04 -18.06
CA ALA A 280 6.82 19.13 -17.54
C ALA A 280 6.57 19.37 -16.03
N ALA A 281 5.33 19.12 -15.61
CA ALA A 281 4.90 19.39 -14.24
C ALA A 281 5.76 18.68 -13.19
N LEU A 282 6.25 17.46 -13.47
CA LEU A 282 7.12 16.69 -12.58
C LEU A 282 8.45 17.39 -12.23
N GLU A 283 8.95 18.29 -13.10
CA GLU A 283 10.16 19.08 -12.83
C GLU A 283 9.93 20.20 -11.78
N ARG A 284 8.67 20.58 -11.54
CA ARG A 284 8.29 21.69 -10.66
C ARG A 284 8.17 21.28 -9.18
N PHE A 285 8.18 19.98 -8.88
CA PHE A 285 8.00 19.53 -7.50
C PHE A 285 9.11 20.06 -6.59
N SER A 286 8.69 20.58 -5.45
CA SER A 286 9.58 21.13 -4.43
C SER A 286 10.25 20.03 -3.61
N ALA A 287 9.52 18.93 -3.36
CA ALA A 287 10.00 17.80 -2.60
C ALA A 287 11.05 17.00 -3.38
N SER A 288 12.10 16.54 -2.70
CA SER A 288 13.08 15.60 -3.24
C SER A 288 12.52 14.17 -3.34
N GLU A 289 11.52 13.86 -2.55
CA GLU A 289 10.82 12.58 -2.46
C GLU A 289 9.35 12.84 -2.08
N LEU A 290 8.41 12.20 -2.76
CA LEU A 290 6.97 12.41 -2.54
C LEU A 290 6.42 11.53 -1.41
N SER A 291 7.11 10.47 -1.07
CA SER A 291 6.87 9.56 0.04
C SER A 291 8.14 8.76 0.30
N ASP A 292 8.36 8.29 1.52
CA ASP A 292 9.41 7.32 1.82
C ASP A 292 9.11 5.91 1.25
N HIS A 293 7.98 5.78 0.53
CA HIS A 293 7.57 4.59 -0.22
C HIS A 293 7.47 4.87 -1.72
N ASN A 294 7.74 3.84 -2.52
CA ASN A 294 7.49 3.81 -3.95
C ASN A 294 6.08 3.30 -4.24
N MET A 295 5.52 3.67 -5.38
CA MET A 295 4.23 3.17 -5.83
C MET A 295 4.38 1.80 -6.48
N VAL A 296 3.42 0.90 -6.28
CA VAL A 296 3.32 -0.34 -7.05
C VAL A 296 2.10 -0.27 -7.95
N TYR A 297 2.31 -0.38 -9.25
CA TYR A 297 1.26 -0.30 -10.26
C TYR A 297 1.19 -1.56 -11.09
N MET A 298 -0.03 -2.02 -11.41
CA MET A 298 -0.26 -3.09 -12.36
C MET A 298 -1.41 -2.77 -13.32
N LYS A 299 -1.35 -3.38 -14.50
CA LYS A 299 -2.49 -3.54 -15.40
C LYS A 299 -3.01 -4.96 -15.25
N TYR A 300 -4.21 -5.07 -14.71
CA TYR A 300 -4.91 -6.29 -14.40
C TYR A 300 -5.98 -6.58 -15.43
N ARG A 301 -6.10 -7.84 -15.84
CA ARG A 301 -7.13 -8.33 -16.73
C ARG A 301 -7.93 -9.42 -16.04
N LEU A 302 -9.25 -9.19 -15.94
CA LEU A 302 -10.18 -10.15 -15.36
C LEU A 302 -10.32 -11.36 -16.28
N CYS A 303 -9.98 -12.56 -15.77
CA CYS A 303 -10.25 -13.80 -16.46
C CYS A 303 -11.74 -14.14 -16.31
N ARG A 304 -12.51 -14.03 -17.38
CA ARG A 304 -13.92 -14.47 -17.35
C ARG A 304 -13.96 -16.00 -17.35
N THR A 305 -14.50 -16.58 -16.30
CA THR A 305 -14.91 -17.99 -16.32
C THR A 305 -16.01 -18.15 -17.36
N VAL A 306 -15.77 -19.03 -18.34
CA VAL A 306 -16.73 -19.37 -19.41
C VAL A 306 -17.79 -20.30 -18.84
#